data_72bb379591f02577f983c4f4a08fa1a1
#
_entry.id   72bb379591f02577f983c4f4a08fa1a1
#
_cell.length_a   1.000
_cell.length_b   1.000
_cell.length_c   1.000
_cell.angle_alpha   90.00
_cell.angle_beta   90.00
_cell.angle_gamma   90.00
#
_symmetry.space_group_name_H-M   'P 1'
#
loop_
_entity.id
_entity.type
_entity.pdbx_description
1 polymer ?
#
loop_
_entity_poly.entity_id
_entity_poly.type
_entity_poly.pdbx_seq_one_letter_code
_entity_poly.pdbx_strand_id
1 'polypeptide(L)'
;MPSTSCSKFFEDLREGRLPLKIASRDSNLAKAQVNECLQLLRTSYPKLQSLLITTKTQGDRDKLTPLHTIENSDFFTRDVDALVCQGSCHIAIHSAKDLPTPSPLPLVALTRCLHPADLLVYADHYTKEPFPSNPRLGSSSMRRGEVLKQLFPLGQILNIRGTIEERLQQLHNNTYDAVVLAKAAALRLGLSFLYSELLPPPYHPLQGRLAL
;
A
#
# COMPACT_ATOMS: atom_id res chain seq x y z
N MET A 1 32.56 -2.90 -17.57
CA MET A 1 32.92 -2.91 -16.13
C MET A 1 32.28 -1.69 -15.49
N PRO A 2 31.68 -1.79 -14.31
CA PRO A 2 31.16 -0.61 -13.62
C PRO A 2 32.31 0.36 -13.33
N SER A 3 32.08 1.66 -13.48
CA SER A 3 33.08 2.69 -13.20
C SER A 3 33.57 2.57 -11.75
N THR A 4 34.82 2.90 -11.47
CA THR A 4 35.43 2.88 -10.12
C THR A 4 34.61 3.68 -9.11
N SER A 5 33.92 4.72 -9.55
CA SER A 5 32.99 5.55 -8.77
C SER A 5 31.74 4.78 -8.30
N CYS A 6 31.15 3.95 -9.17
CA CYS A 6 29.96 3.14 -8.85
C CYS A 6 30.29 2.06 -7.83
N SER A 7 31.44 1.40 -7.96
CA SER A 7 31.93 0.38 -7.03
C SER A 7 32.12 0.95 -5.61
N LYS A 8 32.72 2.14 -5.49
CA LYS A 8 32.92 2.82 -4.22
C LYS A 8 31.61 3.20 -3.54
N PHE A 9 30.64 3.70 -4.30
CA PHE A 9 29.32 4.06 -3.79
C PHE A 9 28.63 2.86 -3.11
N PHE A 10 28.61 1.69 -3.77
CA PHE A 10 28.01 0.49 -3.19
C PHE A 10 28.77 -0.02 -1.96
N GLU A 11 30.10 0.09 -1.95
CA GLU A 11 30.90 -0.25 -0.79
C GLU A 11 30.60 0.66 0.39
N ASP A 12 30.48 1.97 0.18
CA ASP A 12 30.16 2.94 1.23
C ASP A 12 28.75 2.72 1.82
N LEU A 13 27.76 2.32 0.99
CA LEU A 13 26.46 1.88 1.47
C LEU A 13 26.54 0.63 2.35
N ARG A 14 27.27 -0.41 1.90
CA ARG A 14 27.43 -1.68 2.64
C ARG A 14 28.08 -1.49 3.99
N GLU A 15 29.10 -0.65 4.07
CA GLU A 15 29.86 -0.37 5.29
C GLU A 15 29.19 0.69 6.18
N GLY A 16 28.05 1.23 5.80
CA GLY A 16 27.31 2.25 6.55
C GLY A 16 27.99 3.63 6.58
N ARG A 17 28.96 3.87 5.69
CA ARG A 17 29.60 5.20 5.55
C ARG A 17 28.71 6.20 4.83
N LEU A 18 27.77 5.72 4.03
CA LEU A 18 26.76 6.52 3.33
C LEU A 18 25.37 5.94 3.58
N PRO A 19 24.35 6.75 3.93
CA PRO A 19 22.99 6.25 4.09
C PRO A 19 22.30 6.00 2.73
N LEU A 20 21.56 4.90 2.64
CA LEU A 20 20.64 4.65 1.54
C LEU A 20 19.47 5.63 1.67
N LYS A 21 19.34 6.58 0.74
CA LYS A 21 18.22 7.52 0.69
C LYS A 21 17.01 6.86 0.00
N ILE A 22 15.92 6.75 0.73
CA ILE A 22 14.71 6.04 0.30
C ILE A 22 13.56 7.04 0.18
N ALA A 23 12.92 7.08 -0.98
CA ALA A 23 11.68 7.82 -1.21
C ALA A 23 10.47 6.97 -0.88
N SER A 24 9.47 7.53 -0.23
CA SER A 24 8.20 6.87 0.05
C SER A 24 7.07 7.87 0.29
N ARG A 25 5.83 7.38 0.31
CA ARG A 25 4.67 8.18 0.72
C ARG A 25 4.72 8.48 2.22
N ASP A 26 4.11 9.60 2.61
CA ASP A 26 3.99 9.98 4.02
C ASP A 26 2.72 9.38 4.66
N SER A 27 2.66 8.05 4.75
CA SER A 27 1.61 7.33 5.48
C SER A 27 2.21 6.27 6.39
N ASN A 28 1.50 5.88 7.46
CA ASN A 28 1.98 4.84 8.38
C ASN A 28 2.20 3.52 7.65
N LEU A 29 1.31 3.15 6.72
CA LEU A 29 1.48 1.96 5.90
C LEU A 29 2.75 2.02 5.06
N ALA A 30 3.02 3.15 4.39
CA ALA A 30 4.22 3.30 3.57
C ALA A 30 5.51 3.24 4.41
N LYS A 31 5.52 3.84 5.60
CA LYS A 31 6.64 3.73 6.56
C LYS A 31 6.85 2.29 7.03
N ALA A 32 5.77 1.54 7.31
CA ALA A 32 5.86 0.13 7.65
C ALA A 32 6.42 -0.72 6.49
N GLN A 33 6.04 -0.40 5.24
CA GLN A 33 6.57 -1.04 4.04
C GLN A 33 8.07 -0.78 3.85
N VAL A 34 8.53 0.45 4.09
CA VAL A 34 9.97 0.78 4.08
C VAL A 34 10.72 -0.01 5.15
N ASN A 35 10.19 -0.09 6.37
CA ASN A 35 10.81 -0.86 7.44
C ASN A 35 10.92 -2.36 7.10
N GLU A 36 9.89 -2.97 6.48
CA GLU A 36 9.94 -4.35 6.00
C GLU A 36 11.07 -4.55 4.98
N CYS A 37 11.19 -3.67 3.98
CA CYS A 37 12.27 -3.72 3.00
C CYS A 37 13.65 -3.55 3.65
N LEU A 38 13.79 -2.62 4.60
CA LEU A 38 15.05 -2.41 5.33
C LEU A 38 15.43 -3.61 6.18
N GLN A 39 14.49 -4.28 6.84
CA GLN A 39 14.75 -5.52 7.57
C GLN A 39 15.30 -6.59 6.63
N LEU A 40 14.70 -6.79 5.45
CA LEU A 40 15.18 -7.73 4.44
C LEU A 40 16.60 -7.36 3.95
N LEU A 41 16.86 -6.10 3.64
CA LEU A 41 18.18 -5.64 3.20
C LEU A 41 19.25 -5.83 4.28
N ARG A 42 18.92 -5.56 5.54
CA ARG A 42 19.85 -5.68 6.67
C ARG A 42 20.22 -7.12 7.02
N THR A 43 19.46 -8.13 6.58
CA THR A 43 19.89 -9.53 6.71
C THR A 43 21.18 -9.80 5.93
N SER A 44 21.36 -9.14 4.78
CA SER A 44 22.57 -9.26 3.94
C SER A 44 23.58 -8.13 4.16
N TYR A 45 23.11 -6.97 4.62
CA TYR A 45 23.91 -5.76 4.81
C TYR A 45 23.66 -5.16 6.21
N PRO A 46 24.16 -5.79 7.28
CA PRO A 46 23.82 -5.42 8.66
C PRO A 46 24.25 -4.00 9.07
N LYS A 47 25.27 -3.45 8.41
CA LYS A 47 25.75 -2.07 8.66
C LYS A 47 24.98 -0.99 7.87
N LEU A 48 24.03 -1.39 7.00
CA LEU A 48 23.31 -0.47 6.12
C LEU A 48 22.57 0.60 6.92
N GLN A 49 22.98 1.85 6.75
CA GLN A 49 22.28 3.04 7.23
C GLN A 49 21.23 3.45 6.21
N SER A 50 20.15 4.06 6.66
CA SER A 50 19.10 4.54 5.76
C SER A 50 18.58 5.91 6.18
N LEU A 51 18.19 6.71 5.19
CA LEU A 51 17.50 7.99 5.35
C LEU A 51 16.18 7.92 4.58
N LEU A 52 15.07 7.96 5.29
CA LEU A 52 13.73 8.00 4.70
C LEU A 52 13.34 9.44 4.38
N ILE A 53 12.96 9.69 3.13
CA ILE A 53 12.42 10.97 2.64
C ILE A 53 10.98 10.71 2.19
N THR A 54 10.02 11.34 2.86
CA THR A 54 8.59 11.14 2.58
C THR A 54 7.99 12.32 1.83
N THR A 55 7.00 12.04 0.98
CA THR A 55 6.18 13.03 0.29
C THR A 55 4.72 12.63 0.27
N LYS A 56 3.82 13.64 0.24
CA LYS A 56 2.40 13.44 -0.01
C LYS A 56 2.17 13.38 -1.51
N THR A 57 1.59 12.29 -1.99
CA THR A 57 1.26 12.14 -3.41
C THR A 57 -0.01 12.89 -3.78
N GLN A 58 -0.25 13.05 -5.09
CA GLN A 58 -1.52 13.57 -5.58
C GLN A 58 -2.70 12.75 -5.04
N GLY A 59 -2.55 11.42 -4.96
CA GLY A 59 -3.58 10.53 -4.40
C GLY A 59 -3.84 10.71 -2.91
N ASP A 60 -2.89 11.25 -2.16
CA ASP A 60 -3.08 11.60 -0.75
C ASP A 60 -3.81 12.94 -0.57
N ARG A 61 -3.59 13.87 -1.51
CA ARG A 61 -4.22 15.22 -1.52
C ARG A 61 -5.63 15.20 -2.11
N ASP A 62 -5.80 14.54 -3.25
CA ASP A 62 -7.09 14.44 -3.94
C ASP A 62 -7.87 13.23 -3.43
N LYS A 63 -8.86 13.49 -2.59
CA LYS A 63 -9.77 12.49 -2.04
C LYS A 63 -11.12 12.44 -2.77
N LEU A 64 -11.31 13.25 -3.82
CA LEU A 64 -12.57 13.37 -4.53
C LEU A 64 -12.61 12.54 -5.82
N THR A 65 -11.50 12.50 -6.57
CA THR A 65 -11.42 11.75 -7.83
C THR A 65 -11.63 10.26 -7.60
N PRO A 66 -12.61 9.63 -8.27
CA PRO A 66 -12.87 8.20 -8.12
C PRO A 66 -11.68 7.36 -8.62
N LEU A 67 -11.24 6.36 -7.83
CA LEU A 67 -10.04 5.56 -8.19
C LEU A 67 -10.19 4.77 -9.49
N HIS A 68 -11.40 4.38 -9.87
CA HIS A 68 -11.62 3.66 -11.12
C HIS A 68 -11.34 4.50 -12.37
N THR A 69 -11.33 5.83 -12.26
CA THR A 69 -10.98 6.73 -13.39
C THR A 69 -9.48 6.91 -13.58
N ILE A 70 -8.68 6.46 -12.61
CA ILE A 70 -7.23 6.64 -12.54
C ILE A 70 -6.48 5.31 -12.37
N GLU A 71 -7.14 4.18 -12.64
CA GLU A 71 -6.48 2.86 -12.64
C GLU A 71 -5.31 2.86 -13.61
N ASN A 72 -4.20 2.20 -13.22
CA ASN A 72 -2.93 2.16 -13.96
C ASN A 72 -2.22 3.52 -14.13
N SER A 73 -2.62 4.56 -13.39
CA SER A 73 -1.95 5.86 -13.40
C SER A 73 -0.84 5.92 -12.34
N ASP A 74 0.02 6.94 -12.48
CA ASP A 74 1.08 7.28 -11.53
C ASP A 74 0.60 8.12 -10.33
N PHE A 75 -0.71 8.16 -10.08
CA PHE A 75 -1.39 9.01 -9.10
C PHE A 75 -0.87 8.85 -7.67
N PHE A 76 -0.37 7.65 -7.33
CA PHE A 76 0.23 7.34 -6.03
C PHE A 76 1.75 7.20 -6.05
N THR A 77 2.39 7.28 -7.22
CA THR A 77 3.83 7.04 -7.37
C THR A 77 4.60 8.24 -7.87
N ARG A 78 4.01 9.11 -8.72
CA ARG A 78 4.65 10.23 -9.40
C ARG A 78 5.51 11.11 -8.50
N ASP A 79 4.95 11.58 -7.38
CA ASP A 79 5.66 12.50 -6.48
C ASP A 79 6.83 11.79 -5.75
N VAL A 80 6.70 10.49 -5.52
CA VAL A 80 7.76 9.66 -4.91
C VAL A 80 8.85 9.36 -5.93
N ASP A 81 8.48 8.96 -7.15
CA ASP A 81 9.40 8.66 -8.26
C ASP A 81 10.20 9.90 -8.65
N ALA A 82 9.58 11.09 -8.61
CA ALA A 82 10.25 12.35 -8.88
C ALA A 82 11.47 12.59 -7.97
N LEU A 83 11.44 12.17 -6.69
CA LEU A 83 12.58 12.29 -5.77
C LEU A 83 13.78 11.43 -6.23
N VAL A 84 13.52 10.30 -6.86
CA VAL A 84 14.58 9.45 -7.44
C VAL A 84 15.07 10.02 -8.77
N CYS A 85 14.16 10.39 -9.67
CA CYS A 85 14.51 10.99 -10.97
C CYS A 85 15.35 12.27 -10.81
N GLN A 86 15.13 13.06 -9.79
CA GLN A 86 15.88 14.29 -9.47
C GLN A 86 17.20 14.02 -8.72
N GLY A 87 17.52 12.75 -8.41
CA GLY A 87 18.73 12.39 -7.66
C GLY A 87 18.67 12.71 -6.14
N SER A 88 17.51 13.13 -5.62
CA SER A 88 17.33 13.40 -4.19
C SER A 88 17.32 12.12 -3.35
N CYS A 89 16.81 11.01 -3.94
CA CYS A 89 16.79 9.68 -3.36
C CYS A 89 17.47 8.69 -4.29
N HIS A 90 17.91 7.56 -3.73
CA HIS A 90 18.56 6.47 -4.47
C HIS A 90 17.56 5.44 -4.98
N ILE A 91 16.45 5.24 -4.24
CA ILE A 91 15.43 4.24 -4.52
C ILE A 91 14.07 4.72 -4.01
N ALA A 92 13.01 4.27 -4.68
CA ALA A 92 11.61 4.41 -4.22
C ALA A 92 11.08 3.07 -3.71
N ILE A 93 10.21 3.09 -2.70
CA ILE A 93 9.49 1.90 -2.22
C ILE A 93 7.99 2.12 -2.36
N HIS A 94 7.34 1.20 -3.08
CA HIS A 94 5.91 1.23 -3.37
C HIS A 94 5.21 -0.09 -3.02
N SER A 95 3.90 -0.01 -2.80
CA SER A 95 3.04 -1.18 -3.00
C SER A 95 3.08 -1.56 -4.48
N ALA A 96 3.52 -2.76 -4.81
CA ALA A 96 3.73 -3.16 -6.20
C ALA A 96 2.47 -3.06 -7.08
N LYS A 97 1.29 -3.22 -6.50
CA LYS A 97 -0.01 -3.09 -7.18
C LYS A 97 -0.35 -1.66 -7.60
N ASP A 98 0.34 -0.66 -7.05
CA ASP A 98 0.07 0.77 -7.31
C ASP A 98 1.04 1.33 -8.38
N LEU A 99 1.96 0.51 -8.92
CA LEU A 99 2.87 0.91 -9.99
C LEU A 99 2.11 1.14 -11.30
N PRO A 100 2.40 2.23 -12.01
CA PRO A 100 1.85 2.45 -13.35
C PRO A 100 2.49 1.53 -14.39
N THR A 101 1.83 1.36 -15.52
CA THR A 101 2.37 0.64 -16.68
C THR A 101 2.31 1.55 -17.92
N PRO A 102 3.44 1.98 -18.48
CA PRO A 102 4.82 1.71 -18.05
C PRO A 102 5.22 2.47 -16.77
N SER A 103 6.19 1.92 -16.01
CA SER A 103 6.78 2.62 -14.87
C SER A 103 7.89 3.59 -15.35
N PRO A 104 8.00 4.81 -14.77
CA PRO A 104 9.07 5.75 -15.11
C PRO A 104 10.44 5.33 -14.59
N LEU A 105 10.47 4.48 -13.55
CA LEU A 105 11.69 3.94 -12.95
C LEU A 105 11.81 2.44 -13.23
N PRO A 106 13.05 1.91 -13.37
CA PRO A 106 13.26 0.48 -13.47
C PRO A 106 12.86 -0.23 -12.17
N LEU A 107 12.20 -1.37 -12.28
CA LEU A 107 11.95 -2.26 -11.15
C LEU A 107 13.23 -3.01 -10.80
N VAL A 108 13.83 -2.71 -9.65
CA VAL A 108 15.07 -3.32 -9.18
C VAL A 108 14.80 -4.63 -8.44
N ALA A 109 13.75 -4.64 -7.61
CA ALA A 109 13.36 -5.81 -6.84
C ALA A 109 11.86 -5.84 -6.56
N LEU A 110 11.34 -7.05 -6.39
CA LEU A 110 9.97 -7.32 -5.96
C LEU A 110 10.01 -8.28 -4.77
N THR A 111 9.40 -7.90 -3.66
CA THR A 111 9.37 -8.77 -2.46
C THR A 111 8.47 -9.99 -2.67
N ARG A 112 8.63 -11.00 -1.82
CA ARG A 112 7.64 -12.07 -1.70
C ARG A 112 6.30 -11.48 -1.26
N CYS A 113 5.20 -12.12 -1.66
CA CYS A 113 3.87 -11.72 -1.24
C CYS A 113 3.67 -12.02 0.25
N LEU A 114 3.39 -10.99 1.05
CA LEU A 114 3.06 -11.19 2.46
C LEU A 114 1.71 -11.87 2.63
N HIS A 115 0.67 -11.39 1.93
CA HIS A 115 -0.66 -12.00 1.88
C HIS A 115 -1.44 -11.47 0.67
N PRO A 116 -2.01 -12.33 -0.21
CA PRO A 116 -2.69 -11.88 -1.42
C PRO A 116 -4.14 -11.43 -1.20
N ALA A 117 -4.80 -11.89 -0.13
CA ALA A 117 -6.23 -11.70 0.04
C ALA A 117 -6.64 -10.29 0.41
N ASP A 118 -7.88 -9.98 0.07
CA ASP A 118 -8.63 -8.85 0.61
C ASP A 118 -9.35 -9.26 1.90
N LEU A 119 -9.49 -8.31 2.82
CA LEU A 119 -10.13 -8.46 4.11
C LEU A 119 -11.36 -7.55 4.15
N LEU A 120 -12.53 -8.11 4.38
CA LEU A 120 -13.73 -7.36 4.72
C LEU A 120 -13.74 -7.15 6.23
N VAL A 121 -13.76 -5.90 6.67
CA VAL A 121 -13.80 -5.50 8.07
C VAL A 121 -15.15 -4.90 8.35
N TYR A 122 -15.87 -5.47 9.30
CA TYR A 122 -17.20 -5.04 9.72
C TYR A 122 -17.12 -4.00 10.83
N ALA A 123 -18.12 -3.14 10.94
CA ALA A 123 -18.25 -2.26 12.10
C ALA A 123 -18.46 -3.09 13.38
N ASP A 124 -17.82 -2.67 14.48
CA ASP A 124 -17.71 -3.48 15.70
C ASP A 124 -19.05 -3.87 16.34
N HIS A 125 -20.10 -3.05 16.15
CA HIS A 125 -21.43 -3.35 16.71
C HIS A 125 -22.06 -4.62 16.10
N TYR A 126 -21.67 -5.02 14.86
CA TYR A 126 -22.14 -6.27 14.24
C TYR A 126 -21.56 -7.54 14.84
N THR A 127 -20.72 -7.44 15.84
CA THR A 127 -20.38 -8.59 16.72
C THR A 127 -21.55 -9.03 17.59
N LYS A 128 -22.53 -8.14 17.82
CA LYS A 128 -23.69 -8.34 18.69
C LYS A 128 -25.02 -8.14 17.96
N GLU A 129 -25.02 -7.43 16.85
CA GLU A 129 -26.20 -7.12 16.05
C GLU A 129 -26.16 -7.87 14.72
N PRO A 130 -27.32 -8.21 14.11
CA PRO A 130 -27.35 -8.83 12.81
C PRO A 130 -26.84 -7.87 11.73
N PHE A 131 -26.03 -8.40 10.79
CA PHE A 131 -25.57 -7.62 9.66
C PHE A 131 -26.76 -7.31 8.71
N PRO A 132 -26.92 -6.09 8.21
CA PRO A 132 -28.09 -5.70 7.41
C PRO A 132 -28.11 -6.42 6.06
N SER A 133 -29.31 -6.67 5.53
CA SER A 133 -29.50 -7.30 4.21
C SER A 133 -29.08 -6.40 3.04
N ASN A 134 -29.04 -5.08 3.23
CA ASN A 134 -28.63 -4.07 2.26
C ASN A 134 -27.46 -3.21 2.78
N PRO A 135 -26.29 -3.81 3.09
CA PRO A 135 -25.20 -3.13 3.77
C PRO A 135 -24.56 -2.04 2.89
N ARG A 136 -24.03 -1.00 3.54
CA ARG A 136 -23.16 0.02 2.94
C ARG A 136 -21.72 -0.47 2.98
N LEU A 137 -21.15 -0.81 1.83
CA LEU A 137 -19.84 -1.45 1.69
C LEU A 137 -18.82 -0.48 1.11
N GLY A 138 -17.79 -0.13 1.88
CA GLY A 138 -16.75 0.81 1.46
C GLY A 138 -15.68 0.14 0.57
N SER A 139 -15.71 0.43 -0.73
CA SER A 139 -14.68 0.01 -1.68
C SER A 139 -14.60 0.96 -2.87
N SER A 140 -13.35 1.35 -3.27
CA SER A 140 -13.09 2.15 -4.48
C SER A 140 -12.43 1.34 -5.59
N SER A 141 -12.31 0.02 -5.43
CA SER A 141 -11.74 -0.88 -6.43
C SER A 141 -12.86 -1.59 -7.18
N MET A 142 -12.86 -1.50 -8.51
CA MET A 142 -13.84 -2.20 -9.36
C MET A 142 -13.80 -3.71 -9.09
N ARG A 143 -12.64 -4.32 -9.12
CA ARG A 143 -12.46 -5.76 -8.84
C ARG A 143 -13.07 -6.18 -7.49
N ARG A 144 -12.83 -5.43 -6.42
CA ARG A 144 -13.43 -5.69 -5.10
C ARG A 144 -14.94 -5.48 -5.12
N GLY A 145 -15.40 -4.46 -5.84
CA GLY A 145 -16.81 -4.19 -6.04
C GLY A 145 -17.54 -5.37 -6.68
N GLU A 146 -16.97 -6.01 -7.69
CA GLU A 146 -17.54 -7.21 -8.32
C GLU A 146 -17.69 -8.37 -7.32
N VAL A 147 -16.68 -8.62 -6.50
CA VAL A 147 -16.73 -9.66 -5.45
C VAL A 147 -17.82 -9.33 -4.42
N LEU A 148 -17.89 -8.06 -3.99
CA LEU A 148 -18.91 -7.63 -3.01
C LEU A 148 -20.33 -7.74 -3.56
N LYS A 149 -20.57 -7.43 -4.84
CA LYS A 149 -21.90 -7.59 -5.48
C LYS A 149 -22.37 -9.05 -5.49
N GLN A 150 -21.45 -10.00 -5.68
CA GLN A 150 -21.77 -11.42 -5.65
C GLN A 150 -22.13 -11.90 -4.23
N LEU A 151 -21.41 -11.41 -3.21
CA LEU A 151 -21.63 -11.79 -1.81
C LEU A 151 -22.83 -11.08 -1.19
N PHE A 152 -23.05 -9.82 -1.57
CA PHE A 152 -24.10 -8.95 -1.03
C PHE A 152 -24.93 -8.33 -2.17
N PRO A 153 -25.82 -9.11 -2.82
CA PRO A 153 -26.55 -8.62 -4.01
C PRO A 153 -27.41 -7.38 -3.76
N LEU A 154 -27.88 -7.17 -2.53
CA LEU A 154 -28.65 -5.99 -2.12
C LEU A 154 -27.76 -4.89 -1.51
N GLY A 155 -26.46 -5.15 -1.32
CA GLY A 155 -25.53 -4.21 -0.71
C GLY A 155 -25.21 -3.01 -1.62
N GLN A 156 -25.01 -1.85 -1.00
CA GLN A 156 -24.59 -0.62 -1.66
C GLN A 156 -23.08 -0.49 -1.61
N ILE A 157 -22.39 -0.54 -2.76
CA ILE A 157 -20.95 -0.35 -2.84
C ILE A 157 -20.69 1.15 -2.98
N LEU A 158 -20.10 1.72 -1.94
CA LEU A 158 -19.81 3.14 -1.83
C LEU A 158 -18.31 3.41 -1.95
N ASN A 159 -17.97 4.51 -2.63
CA ASN A 159 -16.58 4.91 -2.78
C ASN A 159 -15.98 5.31 -1.43
N ILE A 160 -14.79 4.80 -1.12
CA ILE A 160 -14.06 5.11 0.11
C ILE A 160 -12.64 5.57 -0.21
N ARG A 161 -12.22 6.71 0.35
CA ARG A 161 -10.90 7.31 0.15
C ARG A 161 -10.19 7.50 1.50
N GLY A 162 -8.90 7.77 1.43
CA GLY A 162 -8.05 8.02 2.59
C GLY A 162 -7.09 6.89 2.92
N THR A 163 -6.26 7.13 3.93
CA THR A 163 -5.36 6.12 4.52
C THR A 163 -6.15 4.99 5.16
N ILE A 164 -5.47 3.93 5.59
CA ILE A 164 -6.14 2.82 6.30
C ILE A 164 -6.84 3.34 7.56
N GLU A 165 -6.16 4.18 8.32
CA GLU A 165 -6.68 4.78 9.56
C GLU A 165 -7.94 5.64 9.30
N GLU A 166 -7.91 6.47 8.26
CA GLU A 166 -9.05 7.30 7.86
C GLU A 166 -10.25 6.45 7.43
N ARG A 167 -10.02 5.31 6.74
CA ARG A 167 -11.09 4.38 6.35
C ARG A 167 -11.68 3.66 7.56
N LEU A 168 -10.84 3.24 8.51
CA LEU A 168 -11.31 2.65 9.77
C LEU A 168 -12.08 3.66 10.62
N GLN A 169 -11.67 4.94 10.60
CA GLN A 169 -12.43 5.99 11.28
C GLN A 169 -13.82 6.19 10.65
N GLN A 170 -13.92 6.13 9.31
CA GLN A 170 -15.22 6.21 8.62
C GLN A 170 -16.11 4.99 8.96
N LEU A 171 -15.52 3.80 9.11
CA LEU A 171 -16.21 2.60 9.57
C LEU A 171 -16.71 2.78 11.02
N HIS A 172 -15.86 3.24 11.93
CA HIS A 172 -16.20 3.50 13.32
C HIS A 172 -17.30 4.56 13.45
N ASN A 173 -17.31 5.57 12.58
CA ASN A 173 -18.35 6.60 12.52
C ASN A 173 -19.64 6.13 11.84
N ASN A 174 -19.79 4.84 11.56
CA ASN A 174 -20.98 4.25 10.90
C ASN A 174 -21.30 4.83 9.51
N THR A 175 -20.30 5.38 8.80
CA THR A 175 -20.45 5.77 7.40
C THR A 175 -20.65 4.55 6.51
N TYR A 176 -19.99 3.45 6.85
CA TYR A 176 -20.07 2.14 6.22
C TYR A 176 -20.41 1.07 7.26
N ASP A 177 -21.06 0.01 6.81
CA ASP A 177 -21.32 -1.18 7.63
C ASP A 177 -20.14 -2.16 7.58
N ALA A 178 -19.41 -2.16 6.45
CA ALA A 178 -18.12 -2.84 6.32
C ALA A 178 -17.23 -2.14 5.29
N VAL A 179 -15.90 -2.33 5.41
CA VAL A 179 -14.90 -1.78 4.47
C VAL A 179 -13.93 -2.85 4.01
N VAL A 180 -13.42 -2.74 2.78
CA VAL A 180 -12.44 -3.69 2.24
C VAL A 180 -11.03 -3.11 2.32
N LEU A 181 -10.15 -3.86 2.98
CA LEU A 181 -8.71 -3.60 3.09
C LEU A 181 -7.91 -4.74 2.46
N ALA A 182 -6.67 -4.47 2.04
CA ALA A 182 -5.73 -5.55 1.74
C ALA A 182 -5.27 -6.20 3.07
N LYS A 183 -5.35 -7.52 3.20
CA LYS A 183 -4.89 -8.24 4.41
C LYS A 183 -3.42 -7.93 4.72
N ALA A 184 -2.58 -7.82 3.70
CA ALA A 184 -1.18 -7.43 3.86
C ALA A 184 -1.00 -6.04 4.48
N ALA A 185 -1.91 -5.09 4.22
CA ALA A 185 -1.84 -3.76 4.84
C ALA A 185 -2.20 -3.83 6.32
N ALA A 186 -3.22 -4.60 6.69
CA ALA A 186 -3.58 -4.84 8.09
C ALA A 186 -2.43 -5.50 8.86
N LEU A 187 -1.79 -6.52 8.28
CA LEU A 187 -0.64 -7.21 8.88
C LEU A 187 0.55 -6.26 9.11
N ARG A 188 0.88 -5.41 8.12
CA ARG A 188 1.98 -4.43 8.22
C ARG A 188 1.76 -3.39 9.29
N LEU A 189 0.52 -3.01 9.52
CA LEU A 189 0.13 -2.05 10.55
C LEU A 189 -0.16 -2.70 11.92
N GLY A 190 -0.03 -4.03 12.03
CA GLY A 190 -0.34 -4.75 13.27
C GLY A 190 -1.80 -4.65 13.69
N LEU A 191 -2.72 -4.45 12.73
CA LEU A 191 -4.14 -4.28 13.01
C LEU A 191 -4.83 -5.63 13.23
N SER A 192 -5.66 -5.68 14.27
CA SER A 192 -6.60 -6.76 14.55
C SER A 192 -8.02 -6.18 14.58
N PHE A 193 -9.00 -7.01 14.22
CA PHE A 193 -10.41 -6.60 14.13
C PHE A 193 -11.27 -7.60 14.90
N LEU A 194 -12.30 -7.11 15.58
CA LEU A 194 -13.25 -7.95 16.33
C LEU A 194 -14.06 -8.83 15.37
N TYR A 195 -14.43 -8.28 14.21
CA TYR A 195 -15.14 -9.02 13.18
C TYR A 195 -14.56 -8.69 11.80
N SER A 196 -14.02 -9.70 11.13
CA SER A 196 -13.50 -9.58 9.76
C SER A 196 -13.43 -10.92 9.07
N GLU A 197 -13.56 -10.93 7.73
CA GLU A 197 -13.52 -12.11 6.89
C GLU A 197 -12.59 -11.90 5.70
N LEU A 198 -11.95 -12.98 5.22
CA LEU A 198 -11.24 -12.95 3.96
C LEU A 198 -12.26 -13.03 2.80
N LEU A 199 -12.16 -12.09 1.88
CA LEU A 199 -12.93 -12.18 0.63
C LEU A 199 -12.39 -13.30 -0.26
N PRO A 200 -13.24 -13.95 -1.07
CA PRO A 200 -12.78 -14.91 -2.08
C PRO A 200 -11.98 -14.20 -3.20
N PRO A 201 -11.16 -14.95 -3.98
CA PRO A 201 -10.53 -14.43 -5.18
C PRO A 201 -11.58 -14.02 -6.24
N PRO A 202 -11.17 -13.24 -7.27
CA PRO A 202 -9.79 -12.95 -7.65
C PRO A 202 -9.16 -11.82 -6.84
N TYR A 203 -7.83 -11.93 -6.59
CA TYR A 203 -7.02 -10.87 -5.99
C TYR A 203 -6.16 -10.17 -7.04
N HIS A 204 -5.66 -8.97 -6.71
CA HIS A 204 -4.69 -8.31 -7.59
C HIS A 204 -3.37 -9.10 -7.59
N PRO A 205 -2.77 -9.42 -8.77
CA PRO A 205 -1.58 -10.31 -8.85
C PRO A 205 -0.38 -9.81 -8.03
N LEU A 206 -0.23 -8.50 -7.90
CA LEU A 206 0.87 -7.87 -7.15
C LEU A 206 0.47 -7.47 -5.73
N GLN A 207 -0.74 -7.83 -5.25
CA GLN A 207 -1.16 -7.49 -3.90
C GLN A 207 -0.27 -8.19 -2.87
N GLY A 208 0.05 -7.46 -1.78
CA GLY A 208 0.91 -7.96 -0.72
C GLY A 208 2.42 -7.88 -1.00
N ARG A 209 2.83 -7.50 -2.23
CA ARG A 209 4.22 -7.30 -2.63
C ARG A 209 4.62 -5.84 -2.56
N LEU A 210 5.92 -5.61 -2.33
CA LEU A 210 6.55 -4.29 -2.40
C LEU A 210 7.49 -4.27 -3.60
N ALA A 211 7.58 -3.11 -4.23
CA ALA A 211 8.44 -2.81 -5.36
C ALA A 211 9.49 -1.79 -4.95
N LEU A 212 10.74 -2.04 -5.38
CA LEU A 212 11.90 -1.21 -5.15
C LEU A 212 12.52 -0.79 -6.48
#